data_1156b51510f6edf583eea967636e36d5
#
_entry.id   1156b51510f6edf583eea967636e36d5
#
_cell.length_a   1.000
_cell.length_b   1.000
_cell.length_c   1.000
_cell.angle_alpha   90.00
_cell.angle_beta   90.00
_cell.angle_gamma   90.00
#
_symmetry.space_group_name_H-M   'P 1'
#
loop_
_entity.id
_entity.type
_entity.pdbx_description
1 polymer ?
#
loop_
_entity_poly.entity_id
_entity_poly.type
_entity_poly.pdbx_seq_one_letter_code
_entity_poly.pdbx_strand_id
1 'polypeptide(L)'
;MNKPESFWDKTASKYDQLEKKDEQTYLQIIQRTKMHLKLSNVVLDYGCGTGLISNEIIEDVKEIHAIDISSNMIAIAEKKAKERNIANINYSHATIFDERYKKGSFDVILAFHVLHLLEDEHIVLQRMNELLKPEGLLISATPCVGEKIVLRNFLNFAGRVGLVPNIRSFKILNLVDTIEKGNFSIVETECLKKSSQEYFVVARKI
;
A
#
# COMPACT_ATOMS: atom_id res chain seq x y z
N MET A 1 8.00 6.57 19.88
CA MET A 1 7.84 5.71 18.70
C MET A 1 6.63 4.81 18.90
N ASN A 2 5.68 4.85 17.99
CA ASN A 2 4.56 3.91 18.00
C ASN A 2 5.05 2.48 17.75
N LYS A 3 4.38 1.46 18.31
CA LYS A 3 4.78 0.06 18.13
C LYS A 3 4.93 -0.37 16.66
N PRO A 4 4.03 0.02 15.72
CA PRO A 4 4.17 -0.30 14.29
C PRO A 4 5.43 0.31 13.65
N GLU A 5 5.70 1.59 13.86
CA GLU A 5 6.88 2.30 13.36
C GLU A 5 8.17 1.58 13.76
N SER A 6 8.33 1.26 15.06
CA SER A 6 9.50 0.56 15.58
C SER A 6 9.72 -0.83 14.95
N PHE A 7 8.64 -1.54 14.63
CA PHE A 7 8.71 -2.84 13.96
C PHE A 7 9.27 -2.69 12.54
N TRP A 8 8.72 -1.75 11.77
CA TRP A 8 9.14 -1.51 10.39
C TRP A 8 10.55 -0.95 10.29
N ASP A 9 10.95 -0.06 11.20
CA ASP A 9 12.33 0.42 11.29
C ASP A 9 13.35 -0.72 11.47
N LYS A 10 13.04 -1.69 12.33
CA LYS A 10 13.91 -2.85 12.55
C LYS A 10 13.94 -3.81 11.35
N THR A 11 12.89 -3.85 10.58
CA THR A 11 12.74 -4.78 9.45
C THR A 11 13.30 -4.21 8.15
N ALA A 12 13.42 -2.89 8.04
CA ALA A 12 13.74 -2.16 6.82
C ALA A 12 14.95 -2.71 6.05
N SER A 13 16.06 -3.01 6.75
CA SER A 13 17.29 -3.51 6.11
C SER A 13 17.17 -4.89 5.45
N LYS A 14 16.15 -5.67 5.82
CA LYS A 14 15.89 -7.02 5.29
C LYS A 14 14.66 -7.08 4.42
N TYR A 15 13.91 -5.98 4.31
CA TYR A 15 12.60 -5.94 3.67
C TYR A 15 12.66 -6.41 2.22
N ASP A 16 13.55 -5.85 1.42
CA ASP A 16 13.72 -6.23 0.00
C ASP A 16 14.03 -7.71 -0.21
N GLN A 17 14.81 -8.31 0.71
CA GLN A 17 15.11 -9.74 0.63
C GLN A 17 13.89 -10.61 0.95
N LEU A 18 12.98 -10.11 1.80
CA LEU A 18 11.74 -10.80 2.11
C LEU A 18 10.77 -10.74 0.92
N GLU A 19 10.61 -9.56 0.30
CA GLU A 19 9.75 -9.35 -0.87
C GLU A 19 10.23 -10.14 -2.09
N LYS A 20 11.54 -10.24 -2.32
CA LYS A 20 12.12 -11.07 -3.40
C LYS A 20 11.74 -12.55 -3.36
N LYS A 21 11.30 -13.08 -2.21
CA LYS A 21 10.81 -14.46 -2.13
C LYS A 21 9.50 -14.68 -2.89
N ASP A 22 8.77 -13.61 -3.16
CA ASP A 22 7.52 -13.62 -3.91
C ASP A 22 7.56 -12.70 -5.14
N GLU A 23 8.69 -12.70 -5.83
CA GLU A 23 8.96 -11.83 -6.98
C GLU A 23 7.86 -11.90 -8.04
N GLN A 24 7.29 -13.08 -8.30
CA GLN A 24 6.24 -13.23 -9.29
C GLN A 24 4.98 -12.43 -8.95
N THR A 25 4.50 -12.51 -7.71
CA THR A 25 3.33 -11.73 -7.25
C THR A 25 3.63 -10.23 -7.32
N TYR A 26 4.83 -9.86 -6.94
CA TYR A 26 5.30 -8.50 -6.96
C TYR A 26 5.30 -7.91 -8.39
N LEU A 27 5.85 -8.65 -9.36
CA LEU A 27 5.83 -8.26 -10.78
C LEU A 27 4.40 -8.14 -11.32
N GLN A 28 3.48 -9.03 -10.91
CA GLN A 28 2.08 -8.93 -11.28
C GLN A 28 1.43 -7.65 -10.72
N ILE A 29 1.69 -7.29 -9.47
CA ILE A 29 1.19 -6.03 -8.89
C ILE A 29 1.66 -4.84 -9.72
N ILE A 30 2.96 -4.76 -10.07
CA ILE A 30 3.50 -3.69 -10.90
C ILE A 30 2.82 -3.65 -12.26
N GLN A 31 2.75 -4.77 -12.97
CA GLN A 31 2.16 -4.84 -14.31
C GLN A 31 0.69 -4.43 -14.31
N ARG A 32 -0.09 -4.92 -13.33
CA ARG A 32 -1.51 -4.56 -13.18
C ARG A 32 -1.68 -3.08 -12.86
N THR A 33 -0.85 -2.55 -11.98
CA THR A 33 -0.87 -1.12 -11.63
C THR A 33 -0.63 -0.25 -12.85
N LYS A 34 0.39 -0.54 -13.66
CA LYS A 34 0.72 0.21 -14.88
C LYS A 34 -0.44 0.31 -15.87
N MET A 35 -1.33 -0.68 -15.93
CA MET A 35 -2.51 -0.65 -16.81
C MET A 35 -3.52 0.45 -16.44
N HIS A 36 -3.47 0.96 -15.22
CA HIS A 36 -4.37 2.00 -14.71
C HIS A 36 -3.69 3.37 -14.58
N LEU A 37 -2.40 3.48 -14.91
CA LEU A 37 -1.64 4.72 -14.82
C LEU A 37 -1.64 5.51 -16.13
N LYS A 38 -1.40 6.81 -16.01
CA LYS A 38 -1.22 7.74 -17.14
C LYS A 38 -0.05 8.68 -16.84
N LEU A 39 0.70 9.07 -17.85
CA LEU A 39 1.84 10.01 -17.72
C LEU A 39 1.50 11.36 -17.08
N SER A 40 0.22 11.71 -17.02
CA SER A 40 -0.26 12.94 -16.35
C SER A 40 -0.60 12.76 -14.88
N ASN A 41 -0.62 11.52 -14.37
CA ASN A 41 -1.08 11.24 -13.02
C ASN A 41 -0.12 11.74 -11.95
N VAL A 42 -0.67 12.34 -10.91
CA VAL A 42 -0.04 12.60 -9.62
C VAL A 42 -0.47 11.49 -8.68
N VAL A 43 0.49 10.73 -8.17
CA VAL A 43 0.24 9.51 -7.40
C VAL A 43 0.64 9.69 -5.94
N LEU A 44 -0.15 9.17 -5.00
CA LEU A 44 0.25 8.97 -3.61
C LEU A 44 0.50 7.48 -3.40
N ASP A 45 1.71 7.09 -3.01
CA ASP A 45 2.03 5.72 -2.58
C ASP A 45 2.04 5.68 -1.04
N TYR A 46 0.98 5.12 -0.46
CA TYR A 46 0.76 5.04 0.97
C TYR A 46 1.28 3.72 1.55
N GLY A 47 2.26 3.82 2.45
CA GLY A 47 3.01 2.69 2.96
C GLY A 47 4.02 2.18 1.93
N CYS A 48 4.76 3.10 1.30
CA CYS A 48 5.65 2.81 0.18
C CYS A 48 6.86 1.92 0.54
N GLY A 49 7.11 1.67 1.83
CA GLY A 49 8.23 0.91 2.32
C GLY A 49 9.57 1.44 1.76
N THR A 50 10.38 0.56 1.22
CA THR A 50 11.68 0.89 0.62
C THR A 50 11.58 1.39 -0.83
N GLY A 51 10.39 1.79 -1.29
CA GLY A 51 10.16 2.35 -2.62
C GLY A 51 10.23 1.33 -3.77
N LEU A 52 10.05 0.05 -3.49
CA LEU A 52 10.18 -0.99 -4.51
C LEU A 52 9.22 -0.78 -5.68
N ILE A 53 7.93 -0.50 -5.43
CA ILE A 53 6.93 -0.29 -6.48
C ILE A 53 7.05 1.10 -7.08
N SER A 54 7.15 2.15 -6.26
CA SER A 54 7.28 3.52 -6.72
C SER A 54 8.41 3.69 -7.75
N ASN A 55 9.59 3.09 -7.49
CA ASN A 55 10.73 3.14 -8.40
C ASN A 55 10.52 2.42 -9.74
N GLU A 56 9.58 1.48 -9.83
CA GLU A 56 9.31 0.72 -11.05
C GLU A 56 8.18 1.34 -11.91
N ILE A 57 7.34 2.17 -11.31
CA ILE A 57 6.20 2.78 -12.00
C ILE A 57 6.38 4.28 -12.31
N ILE A 58 7.49 4.88 -11.86
CA ILE A 58 7.70 6.33 -11.97
C ILE A 58 7.72 6.84 -13.42
N GLU A 59 8.16 6.02 -14.36
CA GLU A 59 8.18 6.37 -15.78
C GLU A 59 6.77 6.38 -16.42
N ASP A 60 5.77 5.80 -15.73
CA ASP A 60 4.38 5.71 -16.20
C ASP A 60 3.50 6.84 -15.67
N VAL A 61 4.05 7.76 -14.84
CA VAL A 61 3.32 8.84 -14.18
C VAL A 61 4.10 10.16 -14.20
N LYS A 62 3.43 11.25 -13.86
CA LYS A 62 4.04 12.58 -13.75
C LYS A 62 4.97 12.69 -12.54
N GLU A 63 4.46 12.33 -11.38
CA GLU A 63 5.18 12.38 -10.11
C GLU A 63 4.53 11.45 -9.08
N ILE A 64 5.33 11.01 -8.10
CA ILE A 64 4.87 10.20 -6.98
C ILE A 64 5.21 10.92 -5.67
N HIS A 65 4.23 11.02 -4.78
CA HIS A 65 4.42 11.31 -3.37
C HIS A 65 4.37 9.96 -2.62
N ALA A 66 5.50 9.53 -2.10
CA ALA A 66 5.63 8.22 -1.46
C ALA A 66 5.85 8.40 0.04
N ILE A 67 4.95 7.85 0.85
CA ILE A 67 4.96 8.03 2.31
C ILE A 67 5.00 6.72 3.05
N ASP A 68 5.76 6.70 4.14
CA ASP A 68 5.80 5.60 5.09
C ASP A 68 5.97 6.13 6.51
N ILE A 69 5.50 5.34 7.50
CA ILE A 69 5.67 5.65 8.93
C ILE A 69 7.06 5.27 9.46
N SER A 70 7.87 4.54 8.69
CA SER A 70 9.22 4.13 9.05
C SER A 70 10.24 5.06 8.40
N SER A 71 11.00 5.78 9.22
CA SER A 71 12.08 6.63 8.75
C SER A 71 13.20 5.84 8.08
N ASN A 72 13.46 4.60 8.53
CA ASN A 72 14.46 3.72 7.95
C ASN A 72 14.03 3.20 6.57
N MET A 73 12.75 2.92 6.35
CA MET A 73 12.22 2.57 5.03
C MET A 73 12.43 3.73 4.05
N ILE A 74 12.04 4.94 4.44
CA ILE A 74 12.21 6.15 3.63
C ILE A 74 13.68 6.40 3.28
N ALA A 75 14.59 6.30 4.23
CA ALA A 75 16.02 6.47 3.97
C ALA A 75 16.57 5.48 2.91
N ILE A 76 16.09 4.23 2.94
CA ILE A 76 16.44 3.21 1.92
C ILE A 76 15.83 3.56 0.57
N ALA A 77 14.57 4.00 0.54
CA ALA A 77 13.86 4.39 -0.68
C ALA A 77 14.55 5.57 -1.38
N GLU A 78 14.88 6.63 -0.62
CA GLU A 78 15.61 7.80 -1.12
C GLU A 78 16.99 7.43 -1.69
N LYS A 79 17.74 6.55 -0.98
CA LYS A 79 19.03 6.06 -1.46
C LYS A 79 18.88 5.36 -2.82
N LYS A 80 17.92 4.45 -2.97
CA LYS A 80 17.65 3.74 -4.24
C LYS A 80 17.26 4.69 -5.37
N ALA A 81 16.39 5.67 -5.10
CA ALA A 81 15.99 6.66 -6.08
C ALA A 81 17.19 7.48 -6.56
N LYS A 82 18.05 7.91 -5.63
CA LYS A 82 19.29 8.62 -5.95
C LYS A 82 20.24 7.78 -6.81
N GLU A 83 20.45 6.51 -6.48
CA GLU A 83 21.30 5.59 -7.24
C GLU A 83 20.79 5.37 -8.67
N ARG A 84 19.47 5.46 -8.89
CA ARG A 84 18.81 5.34 -10.19
C ARG A 84 18.60 6.69 -10.90
N ASN A 85 19.04 7.81 -10.33
CA ASN A 85 18.81 9.19 -10.83
C ASN A 85 17.32 9.53 -11.01
N ILE A 86 16.45 9.02 -10.16
CA ILE A 86 15.03 9.31 -10.14
C ILE A 86 14.80 10.64 -9.42
N ALA A 87 14.17 11.61 -10.08
CA ALA A 87 13.98 12.97 -9.55
C ALA A 87 12.51 13.33 -9.26
N ASN A 88 11.57 12.55 -9.77
CA ASN A 88 10.13 12.83 -9.68
C ASN A 88 9.38 11.94 -8.69
N ILE A 89 10.08 11.37 -7.69
CA ILE A 89 9.49 10.75 -6.50
C ILE A 89 9.86 11.59 -5.27
N ASN A 90 8.85 12.01 -4.51
CA ASN A 90 9.00 12.72 -3.25
C ASN A 90 8.76 11.76 -2.09
N TYR A 91 9.82 11.16 -1.56
CA TYR A 91 9.76 10.30 -0.38
C TYR A 91 9.60 11.14 0.89
N SER A 92 8.75 10.71 1.83
CA SER A 92 8.54 11.41 3.10
C SER A 92 8.16 10.46 4.24
N HIS A 93 8.84 10.62 5.37
CA HIS A 93 8.41 10.03 6.64
C HIS A 93 7.16 10.78 7.11
N ALA A 94 5.98 10.24 6.84
CA ALA A 94 4.70 10.91 7.06
C ALA A 94 3.54 9.92 7.19
N THR A 95 2.41 10.42 7.67
CA THR A 95 1.13 9.73 7.61
C THR A 95 0.23 10.34 6.54
N ILE A 96 -0.85 9.66 6.18
CA ILE A 96 -1.85 10.18 5.24
C ILE A 96 -2.58 11.45 5.75
N PHE A 97 -2.48 11.72 7.05
CA PHE A 97 -3.08 12.88 7.71
C PHE A 97 -2.17 14.12 7.72
N ASP A 98 -1.00 14.05 7.10
CA ASP A 98 -0.12 15.20 6.95
C ASP A 98 -0.84 16.34 6.22
N GLU A 99 -0.81 17.54 6.81
CA GLU A 99 -1.53 18.73 6.31
C GLU A 99 -1.02 19.24 4.96
N ARG A 100 0.16 18.79 4.52
CA ARG A 100 0.69 19.09 3.17
C ARG A 100 -0.20 18.51 2.07
N TYR A 101 -0.88 17.39 2.33
CA TYR A 101 -1.75 16.73 1.35
C TYR A 101 -3.15 17.35 1.38
N LYS A 102 -3.52 18.03 0.31
CA LYS A 102 -4.79 18.71 0.18
C LYS A 102 -5.86 17.83 -0.47
N LYS A 103 -7.13 18.13 -0.23
CA LYS A 103 -8.24 17.44 -0.88
C LYS A 103 -8.14 17.55 -2.40
N GLY A 104 -8.40 16.46 -3.11
CA GLY A 104 -8.39 16.42 -4.57
C GLY A 104 -7.00 16.64 -5.20
N SER A 105 -5.91 16.26 -4.51
CA SER A 105 -4.55 16.45 -5.03
C SER A 105 -4.08 15.30 -5.92
N PHE A 106 -4.60 14.09 -5.73
CA PHE A 106 -4.08 12.89 -6.36
C PHE A 106 -5.05 12.29 -7.38
N ASP A 107 -4.50 11.83 -8.49
CA ASP A 107 -5.25 11.07 -9.50
C ASP A 107 -5.37 9.60 -9.09
N VAL A 108 -4.32 9.06 -8.45
CA VAL A 108 -4.25 7.66 -7.98
C VAL A 108 -3.64 7.62 -6.59
N ILE A 109 -4.20 6.76 -5.74
CA ILE A 109 -3.60 6.35 -4.46
C ILE A 109 -3.30 4.87 -4.52
N LEU A 110 -2.07 4.50 -4.18
CA LEU A 110 -1.62 3.12 -4.04
C LEU A 110 -1.61 2.73 -2.57
N ALA A 111 -2.05 1.50 -2.25
CA ALA A 111 -2.06 0.96 -0.90
C ALA A 111 -1.71 -0.53 -0.93
N PHE A 112 -0.42 -0.85 -1.16
CA PHE A 112 0.06 -2.21 -1.29
C PHE A 112 0.54 -2.75 0.05
N HIS A 113 0.03 -3.93 0.44
CA HIS A 113 0.38 -4.62 1.68
C HIS A 113 0.22 -3.76 2.96
N VAL A 114 -0.68 -2.77 2.94
CA VAL A 114 -0.87 -1.83 4.06
C VAL A 114 -2.27 -1.88 4.67
N LEU A 115 -3.34 -2.11 3.88
CA LEU A 115 -4.73 -2.04 4.39
C LEU A 115 -4.99 -3.01 5.55
N HIS A 116 -4.41 -4.20 5.53
CA HIS A 116 -4.55 -5.21 6.57
C HIS A 116 -3.75 -4.90 7.87
N LEU A 117 -2.95 -3.84 7.86
CA LEU A 117 -2.15 -3.38 9.01
C LEU A 117 -2.78 -2.18 9.73
N LEU A 118 -3.85 -1.61 9.16
CA LEU A 118 -4.50 -0.43 9.71
C LEU A 118 -5.35 -0.79 10.94
N GLU A 119 -5.22 0.01 12.00
CA GLU A 119 -6.07 -0.10 13.19
C GLU A 119 -7.48 0.46 12.92
N ASP A 120 -7.54 1.56 12.16
CA ASP A 120 -8.79 2.23 11.78
C ASP A 120 -8.84 2.48 10.27
N GLU A 121 -9.14 1.43 9.53
CA GLU A 121 -9.17 1.45 8.07
C GLU A 121 -10.25 2.38 7.52
N HIS A 122 -11.35 2.58 8.25
CA HIS A 122 -12.44 3.46 7.78
C HIS A 122 -11.99 4.91 7.71
N ILE A 123 -11.30 5.39 8.74
CA ILE A 123 -10.78 6.77 8.77
C ILE A 123 -9.72 6.97 7.67
N VAL A 124 -8.85 5.97 7.47
CA VAL A 124 -7.82 6.04 6.43
C VAL A 124 -8.43 6.02 5.04
N LEU A 125 -9.39 5.13 4.76
CA LEU A 125 -10.08 5.07 3.47
C LEU A 125 -10.90 6.34 3.18
N GLN A 126 -11.55 6.90 4.19
CA GLN A 126 -12.22 8.19 4.08
C GLN A 126 -11.24 9.31 3.70
N ARG A 127 -10.05 9.32 4.34
CA ARG A 127 -9.00 10.27 4.02
C ARG A 127 -8.43 10.06 2.61
N MET A 128 -8.24 8.81 2.17
CA MET A 128 -7.86 8.50 0.79
C MET A 128 -8.87 9.05 -0.21
N ASN A 129 -10.17 8.85 0.06
CA ASN A 129 -11.23 9.39 -0.78
C ASN A 129 -11.18 10.93 -0.85
N GLU A 130 -10.99 11.63 0.28
CA GLU A 130 -10.84 13.08 0.29
C GLU A 130 -9.66 13.57 -0.55
N LEU A 131 -8.53 12.87 -0.48
CA LEU A 131 -7.29 13.24 -1.18
C LEU A 131 -7.36 13.01 -2.68
N LEU A 132 -8.16 12.05 -3.13
CA LEU A 132 -8.38 11.78 -4.54
C LEU A 132 -9.20 12.88 -5.22
N LYS A 133 -8.83 13.19 -6.46
CA LYS A 133 -9.66 13.95 -7.39
C LYS A 133 -10.98 13.22 -7.69
N PRO A 134 -12.02 13.89 -8.19
CA PRO A 134 -13.18 13.20 -8.75
C PRO A 134 -12.75 12.13 -9.77
N GLU A 135 -13.39 10.95 -9.73
CA GLU A 135 -13.05 9.79 -10.57
C GLU A 135 -11.63 9.20 -10.33
N GLY A 136 -10.90 9.68 -9.33
CA GLY A 136 -9.58 9.16 -8.97
C GLY A 136 -9.63 7.71 -8.49
N LEU A 137 -8.52 6.98 -8.59
CA LEU A 137 -8.44 5.56 -8.31
C LEU A 137 -7.70 5.26 -7.01
N LEU A 138 -8.25 4.34 -6.24
CA LEU A 138 -7.54 3.60 -5.19
C LEU A 138 -7.14 2.24 -5.77
N ILE A 139 -5.85 1.91 -5.74
CA ILE A 139 -5.31 0.62 -6.17
C ILE A 139 -4.64 -0.04 -4.98
N SER A 140 -5.06 -1.26 -4.64
CA SER A 140 -4.51 -1.99 -3.51
C SER A 140 -4.15 -3.44 -3.86
N ALA A 141 -3.17 -3.99 -3.15
CA ALA A 141 -2.90 -5.42 -3.10
C ALA A 141 -2.87 -5.83 -1.63
N THR A 142 -3.71 -6.81 -1.27
CA THR A 142 -3.96 -7.15 0.14
C THR A 142 -4.10 -8.66 0.32
N PRO A 143 -3.32 -9.28 1.24
CA PRO A 143 -3.48 -10.69 1.57
C PRO A 143 -4.77 -10.92 2.37
N CYS A 144 -5.73 -11.66 1.79
CA CYS A 144 -7.02 -11.96 2.38
C CYS A 144 -7.02 -13.33 3.07
N VAL A 145 -6.20 -13.50 4.09
CA VAL A 145 -6.01 -14.79 4.79
C VAL A 145 -7.14 -15.18 5.75
N GLY A 146 -8.21 -14.39 5.83
CA GLY A 146 -9.31 -14.59 6.78
C GLY A 146 -10.05 -15.91 6.63
N GLU A 147 -10.01 -16.55 5.46
CA GLU A 147 -10.61 -17.86 5.22
C GLU A 147 -9.70 -19.03 5.66
N LYS A 148 -8.41 -18.77 5.85
CA LYS A 148 -7.42 -19.77 6.30
C LYS A 148 -7.35 -19.80 7.83
N ILE A 149 -8.23 -20.54 8.46
CA ILE A 149 -8.43 -20.54 9.93
C ILE A 149 -7.10 -20.77 10.69
N VAL A 150 -6.28 -21.72 10.26
CA VAL A 150 -5.00 -22.04 10.93
C VAL A 150 -4.02 -20.87 10.84
N LEU A 151 -3.84 -20.30 9.63
CA LEU A 151 -2.94 -19.19 9.41
C LEU A 151 -3.41 -17.93 10.14
N ARG A 152 -4.71 -17.63 10.09
CA ARG A 152 -5.33 -16.52 10.83
C ARG A 152 -5.06 -16.62 12.32
N ASN A 153 -5.29 -17.80 12.92
CA ASN A 153 -5.09 -18.00 14.35
C ASN A 153 -3.62 -17.86 14.74
N PHE A 154 -2.69 -18.36 13.90
CA PHE A 154 -1.27 -18.19 14.09
C PHE A 154 -0.85 -16.72 14.02
N LEU A 155 -1.29 -15.96 13.01
CA LEU A 155 -0.98 -14.54 12.86
C LEU A 155 -1.55 -13.70 14.01
N ASN A 156 -2.78 -13.99 14.45
CA ASN A 156 -3.39 -13.33 15.60
C ASN A 156 -2.60 -13.58 16.89
N PHE A 157 -2.11 -14.79 17.08
CA PHE A 157 -1.25 -15.12 18.24
C PHE A 157 0.10 -14.38 18.15
N ALA A 158 0.77 -14.43 17.00
CA ALA A 158 2.04 -13.75 16.76
C ALA A 158 1.94 -12.24 16.96
N GLY A 159 0.82 -11.61 16.52
CA GLY A 159 0.52 -10.20 16.76
C GLY A 159 0.36 -9.88 18.26
N ARG A 160 -0.38 -10.72 19.02
CA ARG A 160 -0.57 -10.51 20.45
C ARG A 160 0.74 -10.55 21.26
N VAL A 161 1.69 -11.41 20.85
CA VAL A 161 3.01 -11.50 21.51
C VAL A 161 4.04 -10.53 20.92
N GLY A 162 3.65 -9.69 19.98
CA GLY A 162 4.50 -8.63 19.40
C GLY A 162 5.57 -9.11 18.42
N LEU A 163 5.45 -10.35 17.91
CA LEU A 163 6.38 -10.91 16.91
C LEU A 163 6.14 -10.33 15.50
N VAL A 164 4.90 -9.94 15.20
CA VAL A 164 4.48 -9.28 13.97
C VAL A 164 3.54 -8.12 14.32
N PRO A 165 3.31 -7.15 13.42
CA PRO A 165 2.26 -6.16 13.62
C PRO A 165 0.90 -6.84 13.80
N ASN A 166 -0.06 -6.16 14.45
CA ASN A 166 -1.43 -6.63 14.45
C ASN A 166 -1.94 -6.67 13.00
N ILE A 167 -2.25 -7.87 12.52
CA ILE A 167 -2.71 -8.10 11.14
C ILE A 167 -4.21 -8.33 11.17
N ARG A 168 -4.95 -7.51 10.46
CA ARG A 168 -6.36 -7.74 10.19
C ARG A 168 -6.52 -8.82 9.13
N SER A 169 -7.10 -9.95 9.50
CA SER A 169 -7.31 -11.08 8.59
C SER A 169 -8.58 -10.85 7.76
N PHE A 170 -8.46 -10.11 6.65
CA PHE A 170 -9.58 -9.92 5.72
C PHE A 170 -9.97 -11.22 5.04
N LYS A 171 -11.28 -11.36 4.78
CA LYS A 171 -11.81 -12.12 3.66
C LYS A 171 -12.02 -11.16 2.50
N ILE A 172 -12.00 -11.64 1.24
CA ILE A 172 -12.15 -10.74 0.09
C ILE A 172 -13.46 -9.94 0.14
N LEU A 173 -14.57 -10.55 0.50
CA LEU A 173 -15.84 -9.86 0.61
C LEU A 173 -15.82 -8.74 1.67
N ASN A 174 -15.12 -8.96 2.78
CA ASN A 174 -14.97 -7.93 3.81
C ASN A 174 -14.06 -6.79 3.35
N LEU A 175 -12.99 -7.08 2.61
CA LEU A 175 -12.11 -6.05 2.05
C LEU A 175 -12.88 -5.17 1.06
N VAL A 176 -13.64 -5.77 0.15
CA VAL A 176 -14.50 -5.08 -0.82
C VAL A 176 -15.53 -4.19 -0.08
N ASP A 177 -16.30 -4.75 0.86
CA ASP A 177 -17.28 -4.01 1.65
C ASP A 177 -16.63 -2.83 2.42
N THR A 178 -15.44 -3.03 2.96
CA THR A 178 -14.69 -1.99 3.67
C THR A 178 -14.29 -0.84 2.73
N ILE A 179 -13.83 -1.16 1.52
CA ILE A 179 -13.47 -0.16 0.50
C ILE A 179 -14.72 0.60 0.04
N GLU A 180 -15.82 -0.10 -0.24
CA GLU A 180 -17.09 0.52 -0.66
C GLU A 180 -17.66 1.47 0.40
N LYS A 181 -17.57 1.11 1.68
CA LYS A 181 -17.94 2.00 2.81
C LYS A 181 -17.07 3.27 2.91
N GLY A 182 -15.89 3.27 2.28
CA GLY A 182 -15.03 4.44 2.11
C GLY A 182 -15.46 5.38 0.98
N ASN A 183 -16.67 5.22 0.40
CA ASN A 183 -17.19 5.93 -0.78
C ASN A 183 -16.40 5.66 -2.07
N PHE A 184 -16.14 4.38 -2.31
CA PHE A 184 -15.54 3.89 -3.55
C PHE A 184 -16.48 2.90 -4.24
N SER A 185 -16.43 2.84 -5.57
CA SER A 185 -17.01 1.75 -6.36
C SER A 185 -15.91 0.84 -6.88
N ILE A 186 -16.09 -0.47 -6.75
CA ILE A 186 -15.11 -1.45 -7.23
C ILE A 186 -15.14 -1.50 -8.76
N VAL A 187 -13.96 -1.33 -9.37
CA VAL A 187 -13.76 -1.42 -10.82
C VAL A 187 -13.22 -2.79 -11.20
N GLU A 188 -12.32 -3.32 -10.38
CA GLU A 188 -11.64 -4.59 -10.64
C GLU A 188 -11.30 -5.30 -9.34
N THR A 189 -11.39 -6.63 -9.35
CA THR A 189 -10.91 -7.49 -8.27
C THR A 189 -10.31 -8.75 -8.88
N GLU A 190 -9.04 -9.03 -8.58
CA GLU A 190 -8.32 -10.20 -9.08
C GLU A 190 -7.54 -10.89 -7.97
N CYS A 191 -7.56 -12.22 -7.94
CA CYS A 191 -6.70 -13.01 -7.06
C CYS A 191 -5.38 -13.31 -7.76
N LEU A 192 -4.33 -12.57 -7.43
CA LEU A 192 -3.00 -12.74 -8.03
C LEU A 192 -2.33 -14.04 -7.56
N LYS A 193 -2.55 -14.44 -6.30
CA LYS A 193 -1.93 -15.63 -5.72
C LYS A 193 -2.88 -16.39 -4.80
N LYS A 194 -3.30 -17.57 -5.24
CA LYS A 194 -4.23 -18.42 -4.47
C LYS A 194 -3.64 -18.91 -3.14
N SER A 195 -2.33 -19.16 -3.08
CA SER A 195 -1.68 -19.67 -1.86
C SER A 195 -1.67 -18.67 -0.71
N SER A 196 -1.50 -17.38 -0.96
CA SER A 196 -1.59 -16.29 0.04
C SER A 196 -2.95 -15.60 0.03
N GLN A 197 -3.84 -15.92 -0.92
CA GLN A 197 -5.08 -15.16 -1.15
C GLN A 197 -4.78 -13.67 -1.37
N GLU A 198 -3.76 -13.40 -2.20
CA GLU A 198 -3.37 -12.03 -2.55
C GLU A 198 -4.36 -11.46 -3.55
N TYR A 199 -5.10 -10.43 -3.14
CA TYR A 199 -6.10 -9.78 -3.98
C TYR A 199 -5.66 -8.39 -4.39
N PHE A 200 -5.64 -8.17 -5.71
CA PHE A 200 -5.51 -6.86 -6.33
C PHE A 200 -6.91 -6.27 -6.52
N VAL A 201 -7.09 -5.04 -6.05
CA VAL A 201 -8.39 -4.34 -6.13
C VAL A 201 -8.15 -2.95 -6.68
N VAL A 202 -8.92 -2.58 -7.69
CA VAL A 202 -9.02 -1.21 -8.21
C VAL A 202 -10.41 -0.68 -7.86
N ALA A 203 -10.45 0.47 -7.21
CA ALA A 203 -11.68 1.12 -6.82
C ALA A 203 -11.65 2.60 -7.23
N ARG A 204 -12.81 3.12 -7.64
CA ARG A 204 -12.97 4.50 -8.10
C ARG A 204 -13.70 5.30 -7.04
N LYS A 205 -13.21 6.51 -6.79
CA LYS A 205 -13.92 7.49 -5.97
C LYS A 205 -15.29 7.80 -6.55
N ILE A 206 -16.34 7.74 -5.68
CA ILE A 206 -17.71 8.16 -5.99
C ILE A 206 -17.90 9.63 -5.60
#